data_d2be52c170c8c2288800c47064c9b8a7
#
_entry.id   d2be52c170c8c2288800c47064c9b8a7
#
_cell.length_a   1.000
_cell.length_b   1.000
_cell.length_c   1.000
_cell.angle_alpha   90.00
_cell.angle_beta   90.00
_cell.angle_gamma   90.00
#
_symmetry.space_group_name_H-M   'P 1'
#
loop_
_entity.id
_entity.type
_entity.pdbx_description
1 polymer ?
#
loop_
_entity_poly.entity_id
_entity_poly.type
_entity_poly.pdbx_seq_one_letter_code
_entity_poly.pdbx_strand_id
1 'polypeptide(L)'
;HHRDNKYDKVAKPTSIPTEPFIPTSGEQGGVVTTGGWVGFTDKYWMVALVPEQADQVRAGYSLQKGALGQRQFVSSQYIYDTPVTVQPQQSVEVSTMVFAGAKEVDLLDDYAKEFSIPKFDRGVNFWFIYPLTKPLFLALAKVTDWLRPSMGAYAFGAAIIVLTLIVKTILFPLQLRAYRSMAKMRTLQPKMKELQDKHADDRQALSQAMMTLYKQEGVNPLGGCLPMLLQFPVFISLYRVMLVTLEARHAPFPGWISDLSAKDPTGLLELFGLIPWNPEIIPLVAILNIGIWPIVYGLSMLALQRMSPAPSDPMQARIFLFMPIIFTFVLAGFPVGLGIYWTVRTI
;
A
#
# COMPACT_ATOMS: atom_id res chain seq x y z
N HIS A 1 -2.63 -29.02 1.29
CA HIS A 1 -2.48 -27.78 2.07
C HIS A 1 -1.00 -27.50 2.29
N HIS A 2 -0.31 -27.00 1.30
CA HIS A 2 0.96 -26.32 1.46
C HIS A 2 0.64 -24.93 2.05
N ARG A 3 0.75 -24.81 3.35
CA ARG A 3 0.94 -23.50 3.95
C ARG A 3 2.44 -23.22 3.87
N ASP A 4 2.80 -22.37 2.91
CA ASP A 4 4.13 -21.82 2.82
C ASP A 4 4.56 -21.25 4.16
N ASN A 5 5.83 -21.39 4.49
CA ASN A 5 6.51 -20.86 5.68
C ASN A 5 6.36 -19.33 5.76
N LYS A 6 5.16 -18.85 6.02
CA LYS A 6 4.85 -17.43 6.19
C LYS A 6 5.25 -16.86 7.54
N TYR A 7 5.86 -17.69 8.38
CA TYR A 7 6.31 -17.28 9.72
C TYR A 7 7.61 -16.49 9.73
N ASP A 8 8.32 -16.40 8.59
CA ASP A 8 9.50 -15.53 8.46
C ASP A 8 9.15 -14.02 8.41
N LYS A 9 7.86 -13.69 8.36
CA LYS A 9 7.36 -12.30 8.44
C LYS A 9 6.60 -12.09 9.73
N VAL A 10 7.26 -12.31 10.86
CA VAL A 10 6.81 -11.74 12.13
C VAL A 10 6.75 -10.24 11.94
N ALA A 11 5.54 -9.67 12.00
CA ALA A 11 5.40 -8.23 11.94
C ALA A 11 6.20 -7.66 13.09
N LYS A 12 7.18 -6.83 12.80
CA LYS A 12 8.00 -6.17 13.81
C LYS A 12 7.08 -5.44 14.77
N PRO A 13 7.19 -5.65 16.07
CA PRO A 13 6.40 -4.88 17.03
C PRO A 13 6.69 -3.41 16.80
N THR A 14 5.66 -2.66 16.43
CA THR A 14 5.79 -1.25 16.05
C THR A 14 5.85 -0.32 17.25
N SER A 15 5.63 -0.84 18.42
CA SER A 15 5.68 -0.10 19.70
C SER A 15 6.98 -0.28 20.48
N ILE A 16 7.75 -1.32 20.17
CA ILE A 16 9.08 -1.55 20.75
C ILE A 16 10.13 -1.03 19.76
N PRO A 17 11.26 -0.44 20.23
CA PRO A 17 12.27 0.12 19.36
C PRO A 17 12.68 -0.80 18.22
N THR A 18 12.92 -0.21 17.07
CA THR A 18 12.91 -0.75 15.71
C THR A 18 13.96 -1.81 15.35
N GLU A 19 14.66 -2.41 16.26
CA GLU A 19 15.55 -3.52 15.94
C GLU A 19 14.83 -4.85 16.04
N PRO A 20 14.92 -5.71 15.00
CA PRO A 20 14.31 -7.02 15.05
C PRO A 20 15.08 -7.84 16.07
N PHE A 21 14.47 -8.04 17.24
CA PHE A 21 14.98 -8.98 18.19
C PHE A 21 14.52 -10.38 17.78
N ILE A 22 15.43 -11.13 17.17
CA ILE A 22 15.32 -12.58 17.05
C ILE A 22 16.22 -13.14 18.14
N PRO A 23 15.71 -13.68 19.25
CA PRO A 23 16.55 -14.34 20.21
C PRO A 23 17.21 -15.52 19.52
N THR A 24 18.51 -15.50 19.38
CA THR A 24 19.28 -16.72 19.17
C THR A 24 18.99 -17.65 20.35
N SER A 25 18.70 -18.89 20.05
CA SER A 25 18.30 -19.92 20.99
C SER A 25 19.16 -19.87 22.27
N GLY A 26 18.53 -19.53 23.40
CA GLY A 26 19.12 -19.70 24.74
C GLY A 26 19.57 -18.42 25.44
N GLU A 27 19.62 -17.27 24.81
CA GLU A 27 19.93 -16.01 25.51
C GLU A 27 18.64 -15.26 25.88
N GLN A 28 18.59 -14.78 27.13
CA GLN A 28 17.53 -13.89 27.63
C GLN A 28 17.69 -12.52 26.99
N GLY A 29 17.43 -12.44 25.69
CA GLY A 29 17.39 -11.20 24.98
C GLY A 29 15.95 -10.71 24.88
N GLY A 30 15.76 -9.41 25.01
CA GLY A 30 14.49 -8.72 24.87
C GLY A 30 14.73 -7.23 24.95
N VAL A 31 13.78 -6.46 24.50
CA VAL A 31 13.83 -5.00 24.63
C VAL A 31 13.19 -4.63 25.95
N VAL A 32 13.93 -3.90 26.78
CA VAL A 32 13.39 -3.31 28.02
C VAL A 32 12.60 -2.06 27.65
N THR A 33 11.37 -1.99 28.11
CA THR A 33 10.45 -0.86 27.85
C THR A 33 9.54 -0.65 29.04
N THR A 34 9.04 0.56 29.21
CA THR A 34 7.96 0.83 30.15
C THR A 34 6.65 0.74 29.40
N GLY A 35 5.78 -0.16 29.81
CA GLY A 35 4.53 -0.45 29.10
C GLY A 35 4.72 -0.97 27.66
N GLY A 36 3.76 -0.65 26.81
CA GLY A 36 3.73 -1.08 25.41
C GLY A 36 2.94 -2.36 25.19
N TRP A 37 3.24 -3.06 24.12
CA TRP A 37 2.61 -4.33 23.78
C TRP A 37 3.54 -5.20 22.93
N VAL A 38 3.35 -6.51 22.98
CA VAL A 38 4.08 -7.49 22.17
C VAL A 38 3.11 -8.53 21.64
N GLY A 39 3.24 -8.91 20.38
CA GLY A 39 2.30 -9.86 19.79
C GLY A 39 2.55 -10.17 18.33
N PHE A 40 1.61 -10.86 17.73
CA PHE A 40 1.62 -11.25 16.33
C PHE A 40 0.51 -10.54 15.57
N THR A 41 0.81 -10.12 14.37
CA THR A 41 -0.19 -9.58 13.46
C THR A 41 -0.09 -10.28 12.11
N ASP A 42 -1.23 -10.74 11.61
CA ASP A 42 -1.41 -11.23 10.24
C ASP A 42 -2.11 -10.16 9.40
N LYS A 43 -2.61 -10.52 8.24
CA LYS A 43 -3.27 -9.57 7.31
C LYS A 43 -4.43 -8.81 7.97
N TYR A 44 -5.33 -9.51 8.68
CA TYR A 44 -6.55 -8.95 9.27
C TYR A 44 -6.67 -9.21 10.77
N TRP A 45 -5.83 -10.05 11.34
CA TRP A 45 -5.94 -10.50 12.72
C TRP A 45 -4.70 -10.11 13.53
N MET A 46 -4.90 -9.90 14.82
CA MET A 46 -3.83 -9.57 15.74
C MET A 46 -4.06 -10.28 17.07
N VAL A 47 -2.99 -10.77 17.66
CA VAL A 47 -2.94 -11.22 19.05
C VAL A 47 -1.82 -10.45 19.73
N ALA A 48 -2.14 -9.76 20.80
CA ALA A 48 -1.18 -8.95 21.54
C ALA A 48 -1.31 -9.18 23.04
N LEU A 49 -0.17 -9.25 23.71
CA LEU A 49 -0.02 -9.19 25.15
C LEU A 49 0.29 -7.75 25.53
N VAL A 50 -0.47 -7.20 26.45
CA VAL A 50 -0.36 -5.81 26.89
C VAL A 50 -0.11 -5.84 28.41
N PRO A 51 1.14 -5.63 28.87
CA PRO A 51 1.45 -5.48 30.27
C PRO A 51 0.84 -4.21 30.84
N GLU A 52 0.85 -4.08 32.15
CA GLU A 52 0.49 -2.81 32.79
C GLU A 52 1.43 -1.69 32.32
N GLN A 53 0.84 -0.56 31.91
CA GLN A 53 1.59 0.46 31.16
C GLN A 53 2.59 1.25 32.02
N ALA A 54 2.48 1.16 33.34
CA ALA A 54 3.41 1.77 34.30
C ALA A 54 4.64 0.88 34.54
N ASP A 55 4.55 -0.40 34.22
CA ASP A 55 5.58 -1.38 34.59
C ASP A 55 6.73 -1.42 33.58
N GLN A 56 7.92 -1.65 34.10
CA GLN A 56 9.10 -1.91 33.29
C GLN A 56 9.18 -3.39 32.97
N VAL A 57 9.09 -3.71 31.68
CA VAL A 57 9.06 -5.07 31.18
C VAL A 57 10.12 -5.28 30.12
N ARG A 58 10.61 -6.51 30.04
CA ARG A 58 11.45 -6.99 28.96
C ARG A 58 10.61 -7.85 28.02
N ALA A 59 10.31 -7.32 26.86
CA ALA A 59 9.47 -7.97 25.87
C ALA A 59 10.28 -8.51 24.69
N GLY A 60 9.89 -9.65 24.14
CA GLY A 60 10.59 -10.25 23.02
C GLY A 60 9.89 -11.46 22.44
N TYR A 61 10.56 -12.09 21.49
CA TYR A 61 10.11 -13.31 20.83
C TYR A 61 11.11 -14.43 21.09
N SER A 62 10.61 -15.64 21.28
CA SER A 62 11.44 -16.83 21.34
C SER A 62 11.07 -17.82 20.24
N LEU A 63 12.09 -18.39 19.62
CA LEU A 63 11.91 -19.46 18.65
C LEU A 63 11.99 -20.79 19.38
N GLN A 64 10.89 -21.50 19.47
CA GLN A 64 10.86 -22.84 20.04
C GLN A 64 11.01 -23.88 18.93
N LYS A 65 12.03 -24.72 19.06
CA LYS A 65 12.20 -25.86 18.16
C LYS A 65 11.30 -26.99 18.69
N GLY A 66 10.36 -27.42 17.87
CA GLY A 66 9.62 -28.64 18.13
C GLY A 66 10.54 -29.86 18.23
N ALA A 67 10.07 -30.94 18.85
CA ALA A 67 10.77 -32.22 18.85
C ALA A 67 11.05 -32.67 17.41
N LEU A 68 12.05 -33.54 17.19
CA LEU A 68 12.51 -34.01 15.86
C LEU A 68 11.33 -34.20 14.86
N GLY A 69 11.31 -33.41 13.77
CA GLY A 69 10.28 -33.45 12.74
C GLY A 69 9.03 -32.59 12.99
N GLN A 70 8.92 -31.88 14.13
CA GLN A 70 7.83 -30.97 14.40
C GLN A 70 8.15 -29.54 13.92
N ARG A 71 7.07 -28.77 13.65
CA ARG A 71 7.19 -27.39 13.19
C ARG A 71 7.81 -26.49 14.25
N GLN A 72 8.70 -25.62 13.83
CA GLN A 72 9.16 -24.50 14.67
C GLN A 72 8.01 -23.52 14.88
N PHE A 73 7.88 -22.97 16.08
CA PHE A 73 6.94 -21.91 16.37
C PHE A 73 7.61 -20.77 17.12
N VAL A 74 7.10 -19.58 16.87
CA VAL A 74 7.56 -18.36 17.52
C VAL A 74 6.54 -18.01 18.59
N SER A 75 7.01 -17.77 19.81
CA SER A 75 6.19 -17.26 20.90
C SER A 75 6.57 -15.82 21.22
N SER A 76 5.56 -14.98 21.45
CA SER A 76 5.73 -13.66 22.04
C SER A 76 5.62 -13.77 23.55
N GLN A 77 6.50 -13.07 24.25
CA GLN A 77 6.53 -13.09 25.71
C GLN A 77 7.03 -11.77 26.27
N TYR A 78 6.68 -11.48 27.50
CA TYR A 78 7.33 -10.45 28.27
C TYR A 78 7.57 -10.95 29.71
N ILE A 79 8.56 -10.38 30.36
CA ILE A 79 8.89 -10.60 31.77
C ILE A 79 9.07 -9.24 32.42
N TYR A 80 8.78 -9.15 33.71
CA TYR A 80 9.11 -7.95 34.49
C TYR A 80 10.62 -7.81 34.60
N ASP A 81 11.16 -6.63 34.35
CA ASP A 81 12.61 -6.39 34.39
C ASP A 81 13.10 -6.35 35.85
N THR A 82 12.23 -5.96 36.77
CA THR A 82 12.49 -6.01 38.21
C THR A 82 11.71 -7.16 38.85
N PRO A 83 12.36 -8.02 39.69
CA PRO A 83 11.68 -9.10 40.39
C PRO A 83 10.59 -8.55 41.32
N VAL A 84 9.43 -9.18 41.27
CA VAL A 84 8.33 -8.88 42.21
C VAL A 84 8.52 -9.72 43.45
N THR A 85 8.81 -9.07 44.60
CA THR A 85 9.00 -9.76 45.87
C THR A 85 7.67 -9.83 46.62
N VAL A 86 7.22 -11.03 46.92
CA VAL A 86 6.01 -11.29 47.71
C VAL A 86 6.43 -11.67 49.13
N GLN A 87 6.03 -10.86 50.11
CA GLN A 87 6.29 -11.11 51.53
C GLN A 87 5.40 -12.25 52.05
N PRO A 88 5.80 -12.97 53.09
CA PRO A 88 4.95 -13.98 53.71
C PRO A 88 3.58 -13.39 54.10
N GLN A 89 2.51 -14.10 53.74
CA GLN A 89 1.11 -13.69 53.98
C GLN A 89 0.63 -12.44 53.19
N GLN A 90 1.41 -11.97 52.20
CA GLN A 90 1.00 -10.94 51.27
C GLN A 90 0.69 -11.55 49.90
N SER A 91 -0.21 -10.92 49.17
CA SER A 91 -0.49 -11.22 47.78
C SER A 91 -0.11 -10.01 46.90
N VAL A 92 0.42 -10.28 45.74
CA VAL A 92 0.65 -9.27 44.70
C VAL A 92 -0.21 -9.63 43.50
N GLU A 93 -1.00 -8.72 43.06
CA GLU A 93 -1.83 -8.86 41.87
C GLU A 93 -1.05 -8.31 40.65
N VAL A 94 -1.02 -9.11 39.61
CA VAL A 94 -0.37 -8.76 38.34
C VAL A 94 -1.41 -8.87 37.25
N SER A 95 -1.66 -7.77 36.56
CA SER A 95 -2.64 -7.69 35.50
C SER A 95 -1.99 -7.74 34.11
N THR A 96 -2.56 -8.53 33.23
CA THR A 96 -2.16 -8.62 31.83
C THR A 96 -3.40 -8.57 30.96
N MET A 97 -3.44 -7.63 30.03
CA MET A 97 -4.49 -7.62 29.01
C MET A 97 -4.04 -8.44 27.81
N VAL A 98 -4.95 -9.24 27.27
CA VAL A 98 -4.75 -9.97 26.02
C VAL A 98 -5.76 -9.46 25.00
N PHE A 99 -5.26 -8.90 23.91
CA PHE A 99 -6.07 -8.61 22.74
C PHE A 99 -5.97 -9.77 21.76
N ALA A 100 -7.09 -10.31 21.30
CA ALA A 100 -7.15 -11.31 20.24
C ALA A 100 -8.37 -11.03 19.38
N GLY A 101 -8.18 -10.49 18.19
CA GLY A 101 -9.30 -10.05 17.37
C GLY A 101 -8.93 -9.50 16.02
N ALA A 102 -9.94 -9.00 15.33
CA ALA A 102 -9.80 -8.30 14.07
C ALA A 102 -9.15 -6.91 14.28
N LYS A 103 -8.34 -6.49 13.31
CA LYS A 103 -7.64 -5.19 13.36
C LYS A 103 -8.52 -4.08 12.81
N GLU A 104 -9.58 -3.75 13.51
CA GLU A 104 -10.37 -2.56 13.21
C GLU A 104 -9.62 -1.32 13.71
N VAL A 105 -9.38 -0.37 12.81
CA VAL A 105 -8.52 0.80 13.11
C VAL A 105 -9.11 1.62 14.24
N ASP A 106 -10.42 1.89 14.20
CA ASP A 106 -11.10 2.70 15.22
C ASP A 106 -11.07 2.03 16.59
N LEU A 107 -11.31 0.70 16.64
CA LEU A 107 -11.24 -0.09 17.87
C LEU A 107 -9.83 -0.07 18.47
N LEU A 108 -8.79 -0.21 17.65
CA LEU A 108 -7.41 -0.17 18.13
C LEU A 108 -7.01 1.23 18.59
N ASP A 109 -7.53 2.28 17.94
CA ASP A 109 -7.35 3.67 18.35
C ASP A 109 -8.03 3.97 19.69
N ASP A 110 -9.23 3.43 19.90
CA ASP A 110 -9.97 3.60 21.15
C ASP A 110 -9.27 2.87 22.31
N TYR A 111 -8.85 1.64 22.11
CA TYR A 111 -8.07 0.92 23.12
C TYR A 111 -6.71 1.56 23.39
N ALA A 112 -6.05 2.12 22.37
CA ALA A 112 -4.82 2.88 22.57
C ALA A 112 -5.03 4.07 23.53
N LYS A 113 -6.18 4.75 23.45
CA LYS A 113 -6.53 5.89 24.33
C LYS A 113 -7.02 5.41 25.69
N GLU A 114 -7.95 4.45 25.73
CA GLU A 114 -8.60 3.98 26.97
C GLU A 114 -7.57 3.36 27.93
N PHE A 115 -6.69 2.51 27.40
CA PHE A 115 -5.68 1.80 28.21
C PHE A 115 -4.29 2.43 28.10
N SER A 116 -4.18 3.62 27.50
CA SER A 116 -2.90 4.35 27.33
C SER A 116 -1.81 3.50 26.67
N ILE A 117 -2.17 2.62 25.71
CA ILE A 117 -1.24 1.73 25.02
C ILE A 117 -0.56 2.47 23.86
N PRO A 118 0.76 2.75 23.94
CA PRO A 118 1.43 3.51 22.88
C PRO A 118 1.44 2.78 21.56
N LYS A 119 1.01 3.49 20.49
CA LYS A 119 1.07 2.99 19.10
C LYS A 119 0.35 1.65 18.88
N PHE A 120 -0.71 1.37 19.63
CA PHE A 120 -1.49 0.12 19.47
C PHE A 120 -2.17 0.05 18.10
N ASP A 121 -2.58 1.17 17.56
CA ASP A 121 -3.10 1.34 16.21
C ASP A 121 -2.14 0.90 15.11
N ARG A 122 -0.82 0.84 15.39
CA ARG A 122 0.18 0.33 14.45
C ARG A 122 0.15 -1.19 14.28
N GLY A 123 -0.70 -1.90 15.03
CA GLY A 123 -1.07 -3.27 14.74
C GLY A 123 -1.63 -3.41 13.31
N VAL A 124 -2.28 -2.36 12.78
CA VAL A 124 -2.56 -2.21 11.34
C VAL A 124 -1.31 -1.70 10.63
N ASN A 125 -0.69 -2.56 9.84
CA ASN A 125 0.56 -2.24 9.18
C ASN A 125 0.36 -1.35 7.94
N PHE A 126 0.32 -0.04 8.13
CA PHE A 126 0.30 0.95 7.05
C PHE A 126 1.69 1.27 6.46
N TRP A 127 2.71 0.51 6.84
CA TRP A 127 4.08 0.65 6.35
C TRP A 127 4.73 1.98 6.75
N PHE A 128 5.86 2.32 6.09
CA PHE A 128 6.62 3.55 6.36
C PHE A 128 5.85 4.84 6.01
N ILE A 129 4.81 4.76 5.19
CA ILE A 129 3.95 5.89 4.80
C ILE A 129 2.72 6.07 5.71
N TYR A 130 2.76 5.52 6.93
CA TYR A 130 1.72 5.64 7.94
C TYR A 130 1.14 7.06 8.08
N PRO A 131 1.97 8.16 8.14
CA PRO A 131 1.44 9.52 8.29
C PRO A 131 0.50 9.97 7.17
N LEU A 132 0.61 9.37 5.99
CA LEU A 132 -0.29 9.64 4.86
C LEU A 132 -1.42 8.60 4.77
N THR A 133 -1.09 7.34 5.02
CA THR A 133 -2.05 6.23 4.84
C THR A 133 -3.18 6.26 5.87
N LYS A 134 -2.87 6.53 7.15
CA LYS A 134 -3.90 6.57 8.19
C LYS A 134 -4.92 7.68 7.98
N PRO A 135 -4.55 8.96 7.74
CA PRO A 135 -5.52 10.00 7.41
C PRO A 135 -6.34 9.70 6.14
N LEU A 136 -5.71 9.10 5.12
CA LEU A 136 -6.40 8.72 3.89
C LEU A 136 -7.43 7.61 4.16
N PHE A 137 -7.08 6.62 4.98
CA PHE A 137 -8.00 5.57 5.42
C PHE A 137 -9.17 6.17 6.22
N LEU A 138 -8.90 7.02 7.21
CA LEU A 138 -9.96 7.67 8.00
C LEU A 138 -10.89 8.52 7.14
N ALA A 139 -10.35 9.22 6.13
CA ALA A 139 -11.18 9.95 5.18
C ALA A 139 -12.06 8.99 4.36
N LEU A 140 -11.50 7.87 3.89
CA LEU A 140 -12.24 6.84 3.16
C LEU A 140 -13.34 6.21 4.02
N ALA A 141 -13.04 5.88 5.28
CA ALA A 141 -14.01 5.32 6.23
C ALA A 141 -15.17 6.30 6.47
N LYS A 142 -14.88 7.57 6.75
CA LYS A 142 -15.92 8.61 6.94
C LYS A 142 -16.80 8.80 5.70
N VAL A 143 -16.21 8.81 4.51
CA VAL A 143 -16.99 8.90 3.26
C VAL A 143 -17.83 7.63 3.06
N THR A 144 -17.30 6.47 3.42
CA THR A 144 -18.05 5.19 3.36
C THR A 144 -19.26 5.24 4.30
N ASP A 145 -19.07 5.68 5.54
CA ASP A 145 -20.17 5.76 6.52
C ASP A 145 -21.23 6.78 6.11
N TRP A 146 -20.80 7.91 5.52
CA TRP A 146 -21.72 8.89 4.96
C TRP A 146 -22.55 8.33 3.78
N LEU A 147 -21.95 7.48 2.94
CA LEU A 147 -22.65 6.87 1.79
C LEU A 147 -23.44 5.61 2.16
N ARG A 148 -23.15 4.98 3.28
CA ARG A 148 -23.75 3.70 3.69
C ARG A 148 -25.29 3.70 3.73
N PRO A 149 -25.98 4.75 4.24
CA PRO A 149 -27.44 4.79 4.25
C PRO A 149 -28.06 4.77 2.86
N SER A 150 -27.39 5.31 1.83
CA SER A 150 -27.91 5.39 0.46
C SER A 150 -27.43 4.27 -0.45
N MET A 151 -26.22 3.75 -0.24
CA MET A 151 -25.57 2.78 -1.14
C MET A 151 -25.37 1.39 -0.54
N GLY A 152 -25.64 1.23 0.76
CA GLY A 152 -25.53 -0.05 1.43
C GLY A 152 -24.14 -0.69 1.28
N ALA A 153 -24.10 -1.92 0.79
CA ALA A 153 -22.87 -2.69 0.61
C ALA A 153 -21.90 -2.05 -0.41
N TYR A 154 -22.40 -1.27 -1.36
CA TYR A 154 -21.58 -0.60 -2.37
C TYR A 154 -20.93 0.71 -1.90
N ALA A 155 -21.20 1.14 -0.66
CA ALA A 155 -20.73 2.41 -0.12
C ALA A 155 -19.20 2.53 -0.14
N PHE A 156 -18.47 1.47 0.16
CA PHE A 156 -17.00 1.49 0.16
C PHE A 156 -16.43 1.73 -1.25
N GLY A 157 -16.96 1.05 -2.26
CA GLY A 157 -16.56 1.27 -3.66
C GLY A 157 -16.88 2.67 -4.16
N ALA A 158 -18.06 3.20 -3.81
CA ALA A 158 -18.43 4.58 -4.10
C ALA A 158 -17.53 5.58 -3.37
N ALA A 159 -17.15 5.29 -2.13
CA ALA A 159 -16.24 6.12 -1.35
C ALA A 159 -14.84 6.23 -1.98
N ILE A 160 -14.34 5.16 -2.62
CA ILE A 160 -13.08 5.23 -3.40
C ILE A 160 -13.20 6.26 -4.51
N ILE A 161 -14.31 6.29 -5.23
CA ILE A 161 -14.56 7.27 -6.32
C ILE A 161 -14.61 8.69 -5.75
N VAL A 162 -15.42 8.91 -4.72
CA VAL A 162 -15.56 10.23 -4.07
C VAL A 162 -14.21 10.71 -3.51
N LEU A 163 -13.49 9.85 -2.81
CA LEU A 163 -12.16 10.19 -2.29
C LEU A 163 -11.17 10.52 -3.41
N THR A 164 -11.24 9.79 -4.53
CA THR A 164 -10.43 10.08 -5.72
C THR A 164 -10.70 11.49 -6.24
N LEU A 165 -11.97 11.88 -6.33
CA LEU A 165 -12.37 13.21 -6.77
C LEU A 165 -11.92 14.29 -5.78
N ILE A 166 -12.02 14.05 -4.46
CA ILE A 166 -11.54 14.96 -3.42
C ILE A 166 -10.02 15.17 -3.56
N VAL A 167 -9.25 14.08 -3.63
CA VAL A 167 -7.79 14.15 -3.79
C VAL A 167 -7.43 14.87 -5.11
N LYS A 168 -8.14 14.57 -6.20
CA LYS A 168 -7.95 15.22 -7.50
C LYS A 168 -8.21 16.73 -7.42
N THR A 169 -9.24 17.14 -6.69
CA THR A 169 -9.59 18.55 -6.47
C THR A 169 -8.52 19.27 -5.64
N ILE A 170 -8.04 18.65 -4.57
CA ILE A 170 -6.97 19.22 -3.71
C ILE A 170 -5.68 19.38 -4.54
N LEU A 171 -5.36 18.41 -5.37
CA LEU A 171 -4.14 18.42 -6.19
C LEU A 171 -4.31 19.21 -7.51
N PHE A 172 -5.53 19.66 -7.82
CA PHE A 172 -5.86 20.35 -9.08
C PHE A 172 -4.95 21.56 -9.38
N PRO A 173 -4.70 22.51 -8.44
CA PRO A 173 -3.86 23.67 -8.74
C PRO A 173 -2.43 23.27 -9.13
N LEU A 174 -1.91 22.18 -8.56
CA LEU A 174 -0.59 21.68 -8.90
C LEU A 174 -0.60 20.95 -10.26
N GLN A 175 -1.65 20.17 -10.53
CA GLN A 175 -1.84 19.51 -11.82
C GLN A 175 -2.00 20.54 -12.94
N LEU A 176 -2.72 21.63 -12.69
CA LEU A 176 -2.89 22.71 -13.66
C LEU A 176 -1.56 23.36 -14.05
N ARG A 177 -0.66 23.56 -13.08
CA ARG A 177 0.70 24.07 -13.37
C ARG A 177 1.49 23.09 -14.24
N ALA A 178 1.39 21.79 -13.95
CA ALA A 178 2.04 20.74 -14.74
C ALA A 178 1.49 20.66 -16.17
N TYR A 179 0.15 20.73 -16.35
CA TYR A 179 -0.47 20.75 -17.67
C TYR A 179 -0.08 22.00 -18.48
N ARG A 180 0.02 23.17 -17.84
CA ARG A 180 0.52 24.39 -18.49
C ARG A 180 1.97 24.23 -18.94
N SER A 181 2.82 23.60 -18.14
CA SER A 181 4.20 23.28 -18.53
C SER A 181 4.25 22.31 -19.72
N MET A 182 3.42 21.26 -19.71
CA MET A 182 3.31 20.33 -20.84
C MET A 182 2.79 21.00 -22.11
N ALA A 183 1.82 21.90 -22.01
CA ALA A 183 1.33 22.66 -23.15
C ALA A 183 2.44 23.53 -23.78
N LYS A 184 3.24 24.20 -22.96
CA LYS A 184 4.42 24.94 -23.45
C LYS A 184 5.46 24.00 -24.09
N MET A 185 5.71 22.82 -23.55
CA MET A 185 6.59 21.83 -24.17
C MET A 185 6.12 21.40 -25.56
N ARG A 186 4.80 21.29 -25.77
CA ARG A 186 4.25 21.00 -27.12
C ARG A 186 4.64 22.07 -28.15
N THR A 187 4.59 23.33 -27.78
CA THR A 187 4.96 24.43 -28.69
C THR A 187 6.44 24.43 -29.02
N LEU A 188 7.27 23.82 -28.17
CA LEU A 188 8.70 23.72 -28.38
C LEU A 188 9.13 22.49 -29.21
N GLN A 189 8.21 21.54 -29.47
CA GLN A 189 8.53 20.32 -30.22
C GLN A 189 9.22 20.56 -31.56
N PRO A 190 8.82 21.52 -32.42
CA PRO A 190 9.52 21.80 -33.68
C PRO A 190 10.98 22.24 -33.45
N LYS A 191 11.23 23.14 -32.48
CA LYS A 191 12.59 23.57 -32.11
C LYS A 191 13.44 22.43 -31.56
N MET A 192 12.82 21.54 -30.79
CA MET A 192 13.48 20.37 -30.24
C MET A 192 13.88 19.38 -31.32
N LYS A 193 13.04 19.17 -32.33
CA LYS A 193 13.33 18.33 -33.48
C LYS A 193 14.47 18.90 -34.30
N GLU A 194 14.49 20.20 -34.57
CA GLU A 194 15.59 20.88 -35.27
C GLU A 194 16.92 20.69 -34.53
N LEU A 195 16.94 20.80 -33.20
CA LEU A 195 18.14 20.53 -32.39
C LEU A 195 18.56 19.06 -32.48
N GLN A 196 17.63 18.11 -32.50
CA GLN A 196 17.92 16.69 -32.67
C GLN A 196 18.56 16.42 -34.05
N ASP A 197 18.00 16.98 -35.10
CA ASP A 197 18.53 16.83 -36.45
C ASP A 197 19.94 17.47 -36.58
N LYS A 198 20.15 18.60 -35.91
CA LYS A 198 21.45 19.34 -35.93
C LYS A 198 22.56 18.61 -35.14
N HIS A 199 22.20 17.88 -34.08
CA HIS A 199 23.16 17.22 -33.20
C HIS A 199 22.94 15.69 -33.16
N ALA A 200 22.58 15.11 -34.31
CA ALA A 200 22.22 13.67 -34.40
C ALA A 200 23.37 12.73 -33.92
N ASP A 201 24.60 13.12 -34.18
CA ASP A 201 25.80 12.33 -33.91
C ASP A 201 26.44 12.62 -32.55
N ASP A 202 26.04 13.73 -31.87
CA ASP A 202 26.61 14.15 -30.58
C ASP A 202 25.51 14.27 -29.52
N ARG A 203 25.34 13.20 -28.74
CA ARG A 203 24.36 13.15 -27.64
C ARG A 203 24.67 14.17 -26.54
N GLN A 204 25.93 14.49 -26.30
CA GLN A 204 26.31 15.43 -25.24
C GLN A 204 25.99 16.86 -25.64
N ALA A 205 26.31 17.25 -26.86
CA ALA A 205 25.95 18.55 -27.44
C ALA A 205 24.41 18.70 -27.51
N LEU A 206 23.70 17.64 -27.92
CA LEU A 206 22.22 17.64 -27.94
C LEU A 206 21.62 17.89 -26.54
N SER A 207 22.13 17.18 -25.54
CA SER A 207 21.65 17.35 -24.15
C SER A 207 21.85 18.77 -23.62
N GLN A 208 23.02 19.38 -23.92
CA GLN A 208 23.32 20.77 -23.54
C GLN A 208 22.43 21.76 -24.28
N ALA A 209 22.24 21.58 -25.59
CA ALA A 209 21.38 22.43 -26.41
C ALA A 209 19.92 22.37 -25.94
N MET A 210 19.43 21.18 -25.64
CA MET A 210 18.07 20.97 -25.08
C MET A 210 17.90 21.65 -23.73
N MET A 211 18.88 21.50 -22.83
CA MET A 211 18.84 22.15 -21.50
C MET A 211 18.87 23.68 -21.64
N THR A 212 19.65 24.20 -22.59
CA THR A 212 19.70 25.64 -22.89
C THR A 212 18.36 26.14 -23.42
N LEU A 213 17.74 25.41 -24.37
CA LEU A 213 16.40 25.72 -24.88
C LEU A 213 15.36 25.77 -23.74
N TYR A 214 15.34 24.77 -22.85
CA TYR A 214 14.40 24.76 -21.71
C TYR A 214 14.61 25.94 -20.76
N LYS A 215 15.86 26.34 -20.51
CA LYS A 215 16.17 27.53 -19.69
C LYS A 215 15.72 28.82 -20.36
N GLN A 216 15.98 28.99 -21.67
CA GLN A 216 15.61 30.18 -22.44
C GLN A 216 14.08 30.36 -22.50
N GLU A 217 13.34 29.28 -22.69
CA GLU A 217 11.88 29.29 -22.79
C GLU A 217 11.17 29.20 -21.41
N GLY A 218 11.93 29.09 -20.33
CA GLY A 218 11.40 29.03 -18.95
C GLY A 218 10.51 27.79 -18.70
N VAL A 219 10.83 26.67 -19.33
CA VAL A 219 10.08 25.42 -19.22
C VAL A 219 10.86 24.40 -18.41
N ASN A 220 10.18 23.80 -17.44
CA ASN A 220 10.78 22.72 -16.65
C ASN A 220 10.44 21.36 -17.29
N PRO A 221 11.41 20.58 -17.80
CA PRO A 221 11.17 19.27 -18.39
C PRO A 221 10.58 18.26 -17.38
N LEU A 222 10.85 18.44 -16.07
CA LEU A 222 10.26 17.61 -15.02
C LEU A 222 8.79 17.95 -14.72
N GLY A 223 8.27 19.06 -15.27
CA GLY A 223 6.88 19.45 -15.05
C GLY A 223 5.86 18.40 -15.53
N GLY A 224 6.21 17.63 -16.56
CA GLY A 224 5.37 16.56 -17.10
C GLY A 224 5.24 15.33 -16.22
N CYS A 225 6.29 14.98 -15.47
CA CYS A 225 6.28 13.81 -14.57
C CYS A 225 5.81 14.15 -13.14
N LEU A 226 5.76 15.42 -12.77
CA LEU A 226 5.38 15.88 -11.43
C LEU A 226 4.02 15.34 -10.95
N PRO A 227 2.94 15.31 -11.77
CA PRO A 227 1.67 14.72 -11.37
C PRO A 227 1.79 13.23 -11.02
N MET A 228 2.64 12.49 -11.72
CA MET A 228 2.86 11.06 -11.48
C MET A 228 3.61 10.86 -10.16
N LEU A 229 4.67 11.63 -9.90
CA LEU A 229 5.45 11.55 -8.66
C LEU A 229 4.61 11.89 -7.43
N LEU A 230 3.75 12.90 -7.53
CA LEU A 230 2.84 13.29 -6.46
C LEU A 230 1.77 12.24 -6.18
N GLN A 231 1.36 11.54 -7.22
CA GLN A 231 0.34 10.49 -7.14
C GLN A 231 0.85 9.19 -6.51
N PHE A 232 2.14 8.91 -6.64
CA PHE A 232 2.72 7.65 -6.18
C PHE A 232 2.52 7.39 -4.67
N PRO A 233 2.72 8.35 -3.75
CA PRO A 233 2.42 8.15 -2.33
C PRO A 233 0.94 7.84 -2.06
N VAL A 234 0.01 8.51 -2.77
CA VAL A 234 -1.43 8.25 -2.64
C VAL A 234 -1.77 6.84 -3.12
N PHE A 235 -1.19 6.42 -4.24
CA PHE A 235 -1.34 5.07 -4.78
C PHE A 235 -0.87 4.00 -3.78
N ILE A 236 0.35 4.14 -3.24
CA ILE A 236 0.88 3.19 -2.25
C ILE A 236 0.00 3.17 -0.99
N SER A 237 -0.47 4.34 -0.54
CA SER A 237 -1.36 4.43 0.61
C SER A 237 -2.67 3.67 0.38
N LEU A 238 -3.34 3.88 -0.74
CA LEU A 238 -4.57 3.17 -1.09
C LEU A 238 -4.33 1.66 -1.29
N TYR A 239 -3.22 1.29 -1.91
CA TYR A 239 -2.83 -0.11 -2.02
C TYR A 239 -2.72 -0.77 -0.65
N ARG A 240 -2.07 -0.10 0.31
CA ARG A 240 -1.98 -0.61 1.69
C ARG A 240 -3.34 -0.69 2.36
N VAL A 241 -4.18 0.33 2.21
CA VAL A 241 -5.55 0.29 2.73
C VAL A 241 -6.30 -0.93 2.19
N MET A 242 -6.30 -1.15 0.87
CA MET A 242 -6.98 -2.31 0.26
C MET A 242 -6.45 -3.65 0.77
N LEU A 243 -5.17 -3.74 1.12
CA LEU A 243 -4.56 -4.99 1.54
C LEU A 243 -4.78 -5.34 3.00
N VAL A 244 -4.82 -4.34 3.89
CA VAL A 244 -4.70 -4.59 5.34
C VAL A 244 -5.91 -4.17 6.16
N THR A 245 -6.89 -3.46 5.56
CA THR A 245 -8.09 -3.04 6.28
C THR A 245 -9.24 -4.01 6.10
N LEU A 246 -10.04 -4.14 7.14
CA LEU A 246 -11.18 -5.05 7.16
C LEU A 246 -12.31 -4.55 6.25
N GLU A 247 -12.46 -3.24 6.19
CA GLU A 247 -13.51 -2.54 5.44
C GLU A 247 -13.41 -2.77 3.93
N ALA A 248 -12.19 -3.00 3.43
CA ALA A 248 -11.96 -3.32 2.03
C ALA A 248 -12.29 -4.77 1.69
N ARG A 249 -12.22 -5.66 2.70
CA ARG A 249 -12.42 -7.10 2.52
C ARG A 249 -13.89 -7.41 2.24
N HIS A 250 -14.13 -8.15 1.15
CA HIS A 250 -15.48 -8.51 0.69
C HIS A 250 -16.40 -7.29 0.44
N ALA A 251 -15.83 -6.09 0.29
CA ALA A 251 -16.59 -4.93 -0.16
C ALA A 251 -16.93 -5.09 -1.66
N PRO A 252 -18.22 -5.18 -2.03
CA PRO A 252 -18.59 -5.36 -3.43
C PRO A 252 -18.55 -4.04 -4.20
N PHE A 253 -18.48 -4.17 -5.53
CA PHE A 253 -18.67 -3.06 -6.46
C PHE A 253 -19.65 -3.46 -7.55
N PRO A 254 -20.43 -2.54 -8.13
CA PRO A 254 -21.40 -2.87 -9.17
C PRO A 254 -20.79 -3.69 -10.33
N GLY A 255 -21.55 -4.67 -10.81
CA GLY A 255 -21.13 -5.60 -11.84
C GLY A 255 -20.71 -6.95 -11.26
N TRP A 256 -19.53 -7.42 -11.57
CA TRP A 256 -19.01 -8.75 -11.22
C TRP A 256 -18.05 -8.76 -10.03
N ILE A 257 -17.79 -7.61 -9.42
CA ILE A 257 -16.81 -7.49 -8.33
C ILE A 257 -17.50 -7.74 -6.99
N SER A 258 -17.12 -8.84 -6.34
CA SER A 258 -17.60 -9.21 -5.00
C SER A 258 -16.64 -8.79 -3.87
N ASP A 259 -15.39 -8.46 -4.20
CA ASP A 259 -14.34 -8.12 -3.24
C ASP A 259 -13.33 -7.12 -3.85
N LEU A 260 -13.38 -5.87 -3.39
CA LEU A 260 -12.48 -4.81 -3.83
C LEU A 260 -11.02 -5.01 -3.38
N SER A 261 -10.79 -5.84 -2.36
CA SER A 261 -9.44 -6.17 -1.86
C SER A 261 -8.78 -7.32 -2.62
N ALA A 262 -9.53 -8.02 -3.45
CA ALA A 262 -9.06 -9.11 -4.29
C ALA A 262 -8.70 -8.62 -5.71
N LYS A 263 -8.03 -9.49 -6.48
CA LYS A 263 -7.84 -9.27 -7.93
C LYS A 263 -9.18 -9.30 -8.65
N ASP A 264 -9.22 -8.70 -9.84
CA ASP A 264 -10.39 -8.82 -10.72
C ASP A 264 -10.66 -10.31 -11.01
N PRO A 265 -11.86 -10.82 -10.67
CA PRO A 265 -12.18 -12.23 -10.89
C PRO A 265 -12.41 -12.58 -12.36
N THR A 266 -12.55 -11.58 -13.24
CA THR A 266 -12.70 -11.82 -14.67
C THR A 266 -11.34 -12.05 -15.30
N GLY A 267 -11.18 -13.17 -16.02
CA GLY A 267 -9.98 -13.50 -16.75
C GLY A 267 -10.22 -13.55 -18.25
N LEU A 268 -9.35 -12.93 -19.03
CA LEU A 268 -9.45 -13.00 -20.50
C LEU A 268 -9.36 -14.44 -21.02
N LEU A 269 -8.51 -15.26 -20.39
CA LEU A 269 -8.28 -16.65 -20.78
C LEU A 269 -9.43 -17.59 -20.39
N GLU A 270 -10.24 -17.17 -19.44
CA GLU A 270 -11.48 -17.86 -19.04
C GLU A 270 -12.69 -17.34 -19.80
N LEU A 271 -12.49 -16.47 -20.80
CA LEU A 271 -13.53 -15.71 -21.48
C LEU A 271 -14.50 -15.06 -20.46
N PHE A 272 -13.93 -14.40 -19.47
CA PHE A 272 -14.65 -13.69 -18.41
C PHE A 272 -15.55 -14.63 -17.56
N GLY A 273 -15.10 -15.87 -17.35
CA GLY A 273 -15.82 -16.89 -16.56
C GLY A 273 -16.76 -17.78 -17.37
N LEU A 274 -16.78 -17.67 -18.70
CA LEU A 274 -17.61 -18.53 -19.55
C LEU A 274 -17.01 -19.93 -19.74
N ILE A 275 -15.69 -20.08 -19.62
CA ILE A 275 -15.01 -21.35 -19.73
C ILE A 275 -14.60 -21.81 -18.32
N PRO A 276 -15.01 -23.03 -17.87
CA PRO A 276 -14.65 -23.56 -16.57
C PRO A 276 -13.20 -24.12 -16.57
N TRP A 277 -12.24 -23.30 -16.92
CA TRP A 277 -10.82 -23.60 -16.90
C TRP A 277 -10.12 -22.68 -15.89
N ASN A 278 -9.17 -23.23 -15.15
CA ASN A 278 -8.37 -22.43 -14.20
C ASN A 278 -6.95 -22.19 -14.75
N PRO A 279 -6.66 -21.05 -15.35
CA PRO A 279 -5.34 -20.72 -15.90
C PRO A 279 -4.29 -20.50 -14.80
N GLU A 280 -4.67 -20.31 -13.53
CA GLU A 280 -3.74 -20.13 -12.41
C GLU A 280 -2.92 -21.39 -12.09
N ILE A 281 -3.31 -22.54 -12.61
CA ILE A 281 -2.54 -23.80 -12.48
C ILE A 281 -1.18 -23.70 -13.16
N ILE A 282 -1.07 -22.88 -14.21
CA ILE A 282 0.19 -22.67 -14.95
C ILE A 282 0.69 -21.26 -14.69
N PRO A 283 1.76 -21.05 -13.89
CA PRO A 283 2.21 -19.72 -13.46
C PRO A 283 2.46 -18.73 -14.60
N LEU A 284 2.99 -19.20 -15.74
CA LEU A 284 3.23 -18.36 -16.92
C LEU A 284 1.92 -17.92 -17.59
N VAL A 285 0.93 -18.79 -17.61
CA VAL A 285 -0.39 -18.51 -18.20
C VAL A 285 -1.21 -17.59 -17.27
N ALA A 286 -1.06 -17.76 -15.96
CA ALA A 286 -1.70 -16.91 -14.96
C ALA A 286 -1.36 -15.41 -15.13
N ILE A 287 -0.13 -15.10 -15.59
CA ILE A 287 0.29 -13.73 -15.88
C ILE A 287 -0.50 -13.11 -17.04
N LEU A 288 -0.91 -13.93 -18.00
CA LEU A 288 -1.68 -13.52 -19.19
C LEU A 288 -3.19 -13.45 -18.91
N ASN A 289 -3.65 -13.96 -17.76
CA ASN A 289 -5.05 -13.91 -17.36
C ASN A 289 -5.41 -12.55 -16.78
N ILE A 290 -5.61 -11.58 -17.65
CA ILE A 290 -5.88 -10.18 -17.30
C ILE A 290 -7.37 -9.98 -17.18
N GLY A 291 -7.81 -9.33 -16.10
CA GLY A 291 -9.21 -8.96 -15.87
C GLY A 291 -9.66 -7.75 -16.70
N ILE A 292 -10.95 -7.47 -16.68
CA ILE A 292 -11.56 -6.35 -17.42
C ILE A 292 -11.03 -5.00 -16.90
N TRP A 293 -10.98 -4.79 -15.57
CA TRP A 293 -10.54 -3.50 -15.01
C TRP A 293 -9.09 -3.13 -15.34
N PRO A 294 -8.10 -4.03 -15.29
CA PRO A 294 -6.77 -3.76 -15.81
C PRO A 294 -6.76 -3.35 -17.28
N ILE A 295 -7.62 -3.96 -18.12
CA ILE A 295 -7.74 -3.59 -19.54
C ILE A 295 -8.34 -2.18 -19.68
N VAL A 296 -9.44 -1.88 -18.98
CA VAL A 296 -10.06 -0.55 -18.96
C VAL A 296 -9.06 0.52 -18.53
N TYR A 297 -8.28 0.23 -17.48
CA TYR A 297 -7.19 1.10 -17.07
C TYR A 297 -6.15 1.30 -18.17
N GLY A 298 -5.66 0.22 -18.77
CA GLY A 298 -4.67 0.28 -19.86
C GLY A 298 -5.15 1.13 -21.03
N LEU A 299 -6.42 0.98 -21.42
CA LEU A 299 -7.05 1.79 -22.47
C LEU A 299 -7.17 3.27 -22.06
N SER A 300 -7.55 3.55 -20.82
CA SER A 300 -7.62 4.93 -20.31
C SER A 300 -6.25 5.60 -20.30
N MET A 301 -5.21 4.86 -19.90
CA MET A 301 -3.83 5.33 -19.94
C MET A 301 -3.33 5.57 -21.36
N LEU A 302 -3.68 4.69 -22.30
CA LEU A 302 -3.35 4.87 -23.72
C LEU A 302 -4.03 6.11 -24.31
N ALA A 303 -5.30 6.36 -23.95
CA ALA A 303 -6.02 7.57 -24.35
C ALA A 303 -5.34 8.85 -23.81
N LEU A 304 -5.00 8.86 -22.52
CA LEU A 304 -4.27 9.98 -21.90
C LEU A 304 -2.90 10.19 -22.56
N GLN A 305 -2.20 9.12 -22.88
CA GLN A 305 -0.90 9.16 -23.54
C GLN A 305 -0.97 9.77 -24.93
N ARG A 306 -2.00 9.46 -25.71
CA ARG A 306 -2.22 10.09 -27.03
C ARG A 306 -2.50 11.60 -26.94
N MET A 307 -3.04 12.04 -25.81
CA MET A 307 -3.27 13.47 -25.53
C MET A 307 -2.01 14.17 -25.00
N SER A 308 -1.02 13.43 -24.55
CA SER A 308 0.24 13.96 -24.00
C SER A 308 1.27 14.24 -25.11
N PRO A 309 2.18 15.23 -24.94
CA PRO A 309 3.27 15.44 -25.91
C PRO A 309 4.21 14.24 -25.91
N ALA A 310 4.66 13.84 -27.09
CA ALA A 310 5.67 12.77 -27.20
C ALA A 310 6.98 13.22 -26.56
N PRO A 311 7.67 12.31 -25.84
CA PRO A 311 9.02 12.59 -25.36
C PRO A 311 9.98 12.88 -26.51
N SER A 312 10.91 13.78 -26.29
CA SER A 312 11.90 14.16 -27.31
C SER A 312 12.99 13.11 -27.50
N ASP A 313 13.31 12.35 -26.47
CA ASP A 313 14.30 11.27 -26.53
C ASP A 313 13.66 10.01 -27.15
N PRO A 314 14.25 9.39 -28.20
CA PRO A 314 13.72 8.19 -28.82
C PRO A 314 13.60 6.97 -27.89
N MET A 315 14.53 6.84 -26.90
CA MET A 315 14.49 5.78 -25.89
C MET A 315 13.30 6.01 -24.95
N GLN A 316 13.15 7.25 -24.48
CA GLN A 316 12.03 7.66 -23.63
C GLN A 316 10.68 7.48 -24.34
N ALA A 317 10.61 7.81 -25.64
CA ALA A 317 9.41 7.63 -26.45
C ALA A 317 9.00 6.14 -26.56
N ARG A 318 9.98 5.23 -26.71
CA ARG A 318 9.72 3.79 -26.70
C ARG A 318 9.22 3.30 -25.35
N ILE A 319 9.88 3.67 -24.25
CA ILE A 319 9.43 3.33 -22.90
C ILE A 319 8.01 3.85 -22.67
N PHE A 320 7.75 5.08 -23.05
CA PHE A 320 6.44 5.72 -22.93
C PHE A 320 5.37 4.94 -23.71
N LEU A 321 5.68 4.49 -24.93
CA LEU A 321 4.75 3.71 -25.78
C LEU A 321 4.35 2.37 -25.12
N PHE A 322 5.29 1.66 -24.51
CA PHE A 322 5.02 0.36 -23.87
C PHE A 322 4.45 0.47 -22.45
N MET A 323 4.52 1.65 -21.83
CA MET A 323 4.09 1.86 -20.43
C MET A 323 2.63 1.44 -20.17
N PRO A 324 1.62 1.76 -21.00
CA PRO A 324 0.25 1.30 -20.77
C PRO A 324 0.13 -0.22 -20.74
N ILE A 325 0.86 -0.91 -21.62
CA ILE A 325 0.87 -2.38 -21.70
C ILE A 325 1.49 -2.94 -20.41
N ILE A 326 2.68 -2.47 -20.04
CA ILE A 326 3.37 -2.92 -18.83
C ILE A 326 2.50 -2.72 -17.60
N PHE A 327 1.91 -1.53 -17.44
CA PHE A 327 1.06 -1.24 -16.29
C PHE A 327 -0.24 -2.05 -16.27
N THR A 328 -0.80 -2.41 -17.41
CA THR A 328 -1.96 -3.31 -17.51
C THR A 328 -1.62 -4.67 -16.88
N PHE A 329 -0.50 -5.25 -17.24
CA PHE A 329 -0.05 -6.53 -16.65
C PHE A 329 0.30 -6.41 -15.17
N VAL A 330 0.99 -5.34 -14.78
CA VAL A 330 1.34 -5.09 -13.38
C VAL A 330 0.08 -4.97 -12.53
N LEU A 331 -0.90 -4.17 -12.96
CA LEU A 331 -2.13 -3.93 -12.21
C LEU A 331 -3.08 -5.14 -12.19
N ALA A 332 -2.96 -6.08 -13.13
CA ALA A 332 -3.71 -7.33 -13.08
C ALA A 332 -3.44 -8.15 -11.80
N GLY A 333 -2.26 -7.96 -11.18
CA GLY A 333 -1.91 -8.58 -9.90
C GLY A 333 -2.39 -7.84 -8.66
N PHE A 334 -2.96 -6.64 -8.80
CA PHE A 334 -3.36 -5.78 -7.67
C PHE A 334 -4.85 -5.91 -7.34
N PRO A 335 -5.28 -5.46 -6.13
CA PRO A 335 -6.68 -5.35 -5.79
C PRO A 335 -7.47 -4.52 -6.81
N VAL A 336 -8.65 -5.01 -7.20
CA VAL A 336 -9.47 -4.34 -8.22
C VAL A 336 -9.92 -2.93 -7.81
N GLY A 337 -10.10 -2.69 -6.51
CA GLY A 337 -10.40 -1.36 -5.98
C GLY A 337 -9.34 -0.31 -6.33
N LEU A 338 -8.08 -0.74 -6.43
CA LEU A 338 -6.98 0.12 -6.87
C LEU A 338 -7.05 0.41 -8.38
N GLY A 339 -7.48 -0.57 -9.17
CA GLY A 339 -7.74 -0.40 -10.60
C GLY A 339 -8.85 0.61 -10.87
N ILE A 340 -9.94 0.53 -10.08
CA ILE A 340 -11.06 1.51 -10.13
C ILE A 340 -10.55 2.91 -9.80
N TYR A 341 -9.86 3.06 -8.66
CA TYR A 341 -9.25 4.33 -8.27
C TYR A 341 -8.41 4.93 -9.41
N TRP A 342 -7.52 4.12 -9.99
CA TRP A 342 -6.62 4.59 -11.04
C TRP A 342 -7.35 4.97 -12.32
N THR A 343 -8.35 4.19 -12.71
CA THR A 343 -9.19 4.49 -13.88
C THR A 343 -9.94 5.82 -13.72
N VAL A 344 -10.63 6.00 -12.57
CA VAL A 344 -11.34 7.26 -12.26
C VAL A 344 -10.40 8.46 -12.20
N ARG A 345 -9.17 8.24 -11.74
CA ARG A 345 -8.16 9.30 -11.72
C ARG A 345 -7.68 9.67 -13.12
N THR A 346 -7.61 8.71 -14.04
CA THR A 346 -7.09 8.93 -15.41
C THR A 346 -8.09 9.65 -16.30
N ILE A 347 -9.39 9.36 -16.11
CA ILE A 347 -10.50 10.07 -16.76
C ILE A 347 -10.68 11.46 -16.13
#